data_246ce2c10f2d82bc37b6753155e5fda9
#
_entry.id   246ce2c10f2d82bc37b6753155e5fda9
#
_cell.length_a   1.000
_cell.length_b   1.000
_cell.length_c   1.000
_cell.angle_alpha   90.00
_cell.angle_beta   90.00
_cell.angle_gamma   90.00
#
_symmetry.space_group_name_H-M   'P 1'
#
loop_
_entity.id
_entity.type
_entity.pdbx_description
1 polymer ?
#
loop_
_entity_poly.entity_id
_entity_poly.type
_entity_poly.pdbx_seq_one_letter_code
_entity_poly.pdbx_strand_id
1 'polypeptide(L)'
;GLSGKYSRWDIWQDFIIMSAIAIANTMGGPQAKAREEMYRSRAEKYSAKELEVFADMLLEVVAELERDPEQDFLGELFMALGLGNEWKGQFFTPYSVCRAMSAMTYAPDMTAQIEKQGWVSVNDPACGAGALLLAFANECRRQHINYQTSVLFVAQDIDFLAGCMCYIQLSLLGCPGYVVIDDSLLRPSVSYDA
;
A
#
# COMPACT_ATOMS: atom_id res chain seq x y z
N GLY A 1 2.48 -11.08 -25.45
CA GLY A 1 2.41 -10.64 -24.05
C GLY A 1 3.20 -9.35 -23.84
N LEU A 2 2.93 -8.64 -22.73
CA LEU A 2 3.54 -7.33 -22.39
C LEU A 2 5.07 -7.39 -22.35
N SER A 3 5.65 -8.43 -21.77
CA SER A 3 7.10 -8.61 -21.55
C SER A 3 7.95 -8.70 -22.83
N GLY A 4 7.34 -8.89 -23.98
CA GLY A 4 8.05 -8.87 -25.28
C GLY A 4 8.15 -7.48 -25.91
N LYS A 5 7.41 -6.49 -25.38
CA LYS A 5 7.29 -5.14 -25.95
C LYS A 5 7.78 -4.04 -24.99
N TYR A 6 7.64 -4.27 -23.70
CA TYR A 6 7.98 -3.32 -22.63
C TYR A 6 8.96 -3.94 -21.65
N SER A 7 9.75 -3.13 -20.94
CA SER A 7 10.59 -3.61 -19.84
C SER A 7 9.74 -4.09 -18.67
N ARG A 8 10.27 -5.03 -17.86
CA ARG A 8 9.58 -5.48 -16.65
C ARG A 8 9.33 -4.34 -15.68
N TRP A 9 10.27 -3.41 -15.60
CA TRP A 9 10.19 -2.23 -14.77
C TRP A 9 9.04 -1.30 -15.20
N ASP A 10 8.93 -1.00 -16.50
CA ASP A 10 7.85 -0.14 -17.01
C ASP A 10 6.47 -0.77 -16.77
N ILE A 11 6.33 -2.08 -17.01
CA ILE A 11 5.09 -2.81 -16.77
C ILE A 11 4.72 -2.73 -15.28
N TRP A 12 5.67 -3.00 -14.38
CA TRP A 12 5.44 -2.95 -12.95
C TRP A 12 5.02 -1.56 -12.49
N GLN A 13 5.78 -0.55 -12.87
CA GLN A 13 5.52 0.83 -12.49
C GLN A 13 4.14 1.29 -12.98
N ASP A 14 3.82 1.05 -14.26
CA ASP A 14 2.53 1.45 -14.83
C ASP A 14 1.38 0.65 -14.20
N PHE A 15 1.56 -0.64 -13.92
CA PHE A 15 0.59 -1.47 -13.20
C PHE A 15 0.26 -0.90 -11.81
N ILE A 16 1.27 -0.68 -10.98
CA ILE A 16 1.09 -0.20 -9.60
C ILE A 16 0.43 1.18 -9.59
N ILE A 17 0.93 2.11 -10.41
CA ILE A 17 0.41 3.49 -10.42
C ILE A 17 -1.02 3.53 -10.95
N MET A 18 -1.32 2.85 -12.05
CA MET A 18 -2.68 2.82 -12.61
C MET A 18 -3.67 2.14 -11.65
N SER A 19 -3.27 1.06 -10.98
CA SER A 19 -4.10 0.38 -9.97
C SER A 19 -4.38 1.27 -8.76
N ALA A 20 -3.36 1.95 -8.22
CA ALA A 20 -3.53 2.89 -7.12
C ALA A 20 -4.48 4.04 -7.49
N ILE A 21 -4.32 4.60 -8.69
CA ILE A 21 -5.20 5.68 -9.19
C ILE A 21 -6.64 5.19 -9.37
N ALA A 22 -6.83 4.00 -9.95
CA ALA A 22 -8.16 3.42 -10.15
C ALA A 22 -8.90 3.28 -8.82
N ILE A 23 -8.23 2.74 -7.79
CA ILE A 23 -8.80 2.62 -6.44
C ILE A 23 -9.08 4.02 -5.85
N ALA A 24 -8.09 4.94 -5.88
CA ALA A 24 -8.23 6.26 -5.28
C ALA A 24 -9.35 7.12 -5.94
N ASN A 25 -9.56 6.97 -7.25
CA ASN A 25 -10.56 7.74 -7.96
C ASN A 25 -12.01 7.28 -7.66
N THR A 26 -12.20 6.08 -7.10
CA THR A 26 -13.53 5.67 -6.60
C THR A 26 -14.02 6.57 -5.45
N MET A 27 -13.09 7.12 -4.66
CA MET A 27 -13.38 8.03 -3.56
C MET A 27 -13.51 9.50 -4.01
N GLY A 28 -13.10 9.83 -5.23
CA GLY A 28 -13.10 11.19 -5.74
C GLY A 28 -12.08 12.11 -5.04
N GLY A 29 -12.49 13.35 -4.75
CA GLY A 29 -11.69 14.33 -4.03
C GLY A 29 -10.95 15.32 -4.95
N PRO A 30 -10.26 16.33 -4.36
CA PRO A 30 -9.68 17.46 -5.11
C PRO A 30 -8.58 17.06 -6.08
N GLN A 31 -7.89 15.96 -5.83
CA GLN A 31 -6.80 15.46 -6.68
C GLN A 31 -7.28 14.49 -7.78
N ALA A 32 -8.58 14.13 -7.82
CA ALA A 32 -9.09 13.11 -8.75
C ALA A 32 -8.79 13.44 -10.22
N LYS A 33 -8.91 14.71 -10.60
CA LYS A 33 -8.61 15.16 -11.97
C LYS A 33 -7.14 14.95 -12.34
N ALA A 34 -6.21 15.34 -11.47
CA ALA A 34 -4.78 15.18 -11.72
C ALA A 34 -4.38 13.70 -11.77
N ARG A 35 -4.97 12.87 -10.90
CA ARG A 35 -4.79 11.41 -10.94
C ARG A 35 -5.31 10.81 -12.24
N GLU A 36 -6.48 11.25 -12.71
CA GLU A 36 -7.05 10.78 -13.98
C GLU A 36 -6.16 11.15 -15.20
N GLU A 37 -5.61 12.35 -15.22
CA GLU A 37 -4.66 12.77 -16.26
C GLU A 37 -3.39 11.89 -16.24
N MET A 38 -2.87 11.58 -15.04
CA MET A 38 -1.74 10.67 -14.87
C MET A 38 -2.09 9.25 -15.32
N TYR A 39 -3.26 8.73 -15.01
CA TYR A 39 -3.74 7.43 -15.46
C TYR A 39 -3.77 7.36 -16.99
N ARG A 40 -4.41 8.34 -17.65
CA ARG A 40 -4.55 8.40 -19.10
C ARG A 40 -3.20 8.44 -19.81
N SER A 41 -2.28 9.28 -19.34
CA SER A 41 -0.94 9.40 -19.94
C SER A 41 -0.15 8.09 -19.91
N ARG A 42 -0.42 7.21 -18.92
CA ARG A 42 0.18 5.88 -18.86
C ARG A 42 -0.58 4.88 -19.73
N ALA A 43 -1.90 4.89 -19.67
CA ALA A 43 -2.77 3.98 -20.41
C ALA A 43 -2.64 4.14 -21.94
N GLU A 44 -2.39 5.36 -22.45
CA GLU A 44 -2.17 5.64 -23.87
C GLU A 44 -1.03 4.86 -24.52
N LYS A 45 -0.08 4.34 -23.72
CA LYS A 45 1.01 3.49 -24.19
C LYS A 45 0.55 2.10 -24.63
N TYR A 46 -0.62 1.67 -24.16
CA TYR A 46 -1.11 0.30 -24.23
C TYR A 46 -2.35 0.18 -25.09
N SER A 47 -2.49 -0.91 -25.82
CA SER A 47 -3.74 -1.29 -26.47
C SER A 47 -4.79 -1.72 -25.46
N ALA A 48 -6.08 -1.74 -25.86
CA ALA A 48 -7.17 -2.20 -25.01
C ALA A 48 -6.94 -3.62 -24.43
N LYS A 49 -6.42 -4.55 -25.26
CA LYS A 49 -6.08 -5.92 -24.79
C LYS A 49 -4.93 -5.95 -23.80
N GLU A 50 -3.96 -5.03 -23.91
CA GLU A 50 -2.87 -4.92 -22.94
C GLU A 50 -3.35 -4.31 -21.62
N LEU A 51 -4.33 -3.40 -21.67
CA LEU A 51 -4.97 -2.87 -20.46
C LEU A 51 -5.83 -3.91 -19.74
N GLU A 52 -6.47 -4.83 -20.45
CA GLU A 52 -7.17 -5.98 -19.84
C GLU A 52 -6.20 -6.83 -19.00
N VAL A 53 -4.95 -7.02 -19.46
CA VAL A 53 -3.94 -7.74 -18.67
C VAL A 53 -3.62 -7.03 -17.35
N PHE A 54 -3.60 -5.71 -17.30
CA PHE A 54 -3.41 -4.97 -16.05
C PHE A 54 -4.60 -5.15 -15.09
N ALA A 55 -5.82 -5.21 -15.63
CA ALA A 55 -6.99 -5.53 -14.82
C ALA A 55 -6.93 -6.96 -14.24
N ASP A 56 -6.52 -7.94 -15.05
CA ASP A 56 -6.32 -9.31 -14.60
C ASP A 56 -5.24 -9.39 -13.52
N MET A 57 -4.11 -8.66 -13.69
CA MET A 57 -3.07 -8.59 -12.65
C MET A 57 -3.61 -8.03 -11.33
N LEU A 58 -4.48 -7.02 -11.36
CA LEU A 58 -5.09 -6.49 -10.13
C LEU A 58 -6.04 -7.50 -9.49
N LEU A 59 -6.79 -8.25 -10.29
CA LEU A 59 -7.64 -9.34 -9.77
C LEU A 59 -6.82 -10.44 -9.08
N GLU A 60 -5.64 -10.77 -9.60
CA GLU A 60 -4.72 -11.70 -8.93
C GLU A 60 -4.23 -11.16 -7.58
N VAL A 61 -3.92 -9.84 -7.49
CA VAL A 61 -3.55 -9.22 -6.21
C VAL A 61 -4.70 -9.33 -5.20
N VAL A 62 -5.94 -9.05 -5.64
CA VAL A 62 -7.13 -9.19 -4.80
C VAL A 62 -7.29 -10.63 -4.32
N ALA A 63 -7.22 -11.60 -5.24
CA ALA A 63 -7.38 -13.01 -4.92
C ALA A 63 -6.32 -13.52 -3.93
N GLU A 64 -5.06 -13.08 -4.08
CA GLU A 64 -3.99 -13.47 -3.16
C GLU A 64 -4.16 -12.87 -1.76
N LEU A 65 -4.55 -11.60 -1.66
CA LEU A 65 -4.81 -10.96 -0.37
C LEU A 65 -6.09 -11.49 0.31
N GLU A 66 -7.10 -11.91 -0.46
CA GLU A 66 -8.27 -12.61 0.09
C GLU A 66 -7.91 -14.01 0.60
N ARG A 67 -7.05 -14.74 -0.11
CA ARG A 67 -6.59 -16.06 0.27
C ARG A 67 -5.74 -16.04 1.53
N ASP A 68 -4.80 -15.11 1.60
CA ASP A 68 -3.92 -14.90 2.74
C ASP A 68 -3.67 -13.40 2.98
N PRO A 69 -4.37 -12.77 3.91
CA PRO A 69 -4.14 -11.37 4.28
C PRO A 69 -2.89 -11.17 5.16
N GLU A 70 -2.22 -12.26 5.60
CA GLU A 70 -1.03 -12.20 6.44
C GLU A 70 0.28 -12.20 5.64
N GLN A 71 0.36 -11.32 4.63
CA GLN A 71 1.53 -11.20 3.74
C GLN A 71 1.72 -9.77 3.26
N ASP A 72 2.93 -9.45 2.80
CA ASP A 72 3.25 -8.28 1.96
C ASP A 72 3.36 -8.73 0.50
N PHE A 73 2.23 -9.00 -0.13
CA PHE A 73 2.21 -9.60 -1.47
C PHE A 73 2.94 -8.75 -2.51
N LEU A 74 2.68 -7.45 -2.56
CA LEU A 74 3.31 -6.57 -3.57
C LEU A 74 4.80 -6.34 -3.28
N GLY A 75 5.20 -6.17 -2.01
CA GLY A 75 6.60 -6.02 -1.65
C GLY A 75 7.41 -7.28 -1.91
N GLU A 76 6.88 -8.45 -1.56
CA GLU A 76 7.52 -9.74 -1.84
C GLU A 76 7.63 -10.01 -3.34
N LEU A 77 6.59 -9.71 -4.12
CA LEU A 77 6.59 -9.85 -5.57
C LEU A 77 7.61 -8.91 -6.22
N PHE A 78 7.69 -7.65 -5.77
CA PHE A 78 8.70 -6.69 -6.21
C PHE A 78 10.12 -7.22 -6.01
N MET A 79 10.40 -7.77 -4.83
CA MET A 79 11.70 -8.36 -4.50
C MET A 79 11.99 -9.61 -5.34
N ALA A 80 10.99 -10.49 -5.51
CA ALA A 80 11.12 -11.74 -6.29
C ALA A 80 11.36 -11.48 -7.79
N LEU A 81 10.81 -10.40 -8.34
CA LEU A 81 11.05 -9.98 -9.73
C LEU A 81 12.44 -9.34 -9.93
N GLY A 82 13.21 -9.10 -8.86
CA GLY A 82 14.52 -8.48 -8.90
C GLY A 82 14.50 -6.97 -9.18
N LEU A 83 13.34 -6.33 -9.08
CA LEU A 83 13.15 -4.91 -9.40
C LEU A 83 13.88 -3.98 -8.41
N GLY A 84 14.12 -4.43 -7.18
CA GLY A 84 14.88 -3.69 -6.18
C GLY A 84 16.35 -3.43 -6.56
N ASN A 85 16.96 -4.30 -7.39
CA ASN A 85 18.33 -4.13 -7.86
C ASN A 85 18.42 -3.04 -8.96
N GLU A 86 17.37 -2.88 -9.75
CA GLU A 86 17.26 -1.85 -10.79
C GLU A 86 16.93 -0.48 -10.19
N TRP A 87 16.27 -0.46 -9.02
CA TRP A 87 15.82 0.73 -8.33
C TRP A 87 16.67 1.01 -7.07
N LYS A 88 17.89 1.56 -7.27
CA LYS A 88 18.75 2.20 -6.24
C LYS A 88 18.90 1.46 -4.90
N GLY A 89 18.78 0.12 -4.88
CA GLY A 89 19.02 -0.65 -3.66
C GLY A 89 17.90 -0.56 -2.61
N GLN A 90 16.66 -0.32 -3.01
CA GLN A 90 15.50 -0.37 -2.11
C GLN A 90 15.19 -1.82 -1.74
N PHE A 91 15.21 -2.11 -0.44
CA PHE A 91 14.90 -3.43 0.12
C PHE A 91 13.76 -3.29 1.11
N PHE A 92 12.71 -4.09 0.93
CA PHE A 92 11.62 -4.14 1.88
C PHE A 92 11.93 -5.08 3.04
N THR A 93 11.46 -4.72 4.23
CA THR A 93 11.62 -5.55 5.42
C THR A 93 10.81 -6.84 5.26
N PRO A 94 11.40 -8.03 5.49
CA PRO A 94 10.66 -9.29 5.39
C PRO A 94 9.42 -9.29 6.29
N TYR A 95 8.28 -9.79 5.77
CA TYR A 95 7.02 -9.76 6.48
C TYR A 95 7.06 -10.48 7.84
N SER A 96 7.86 -11.55 7.98
CA SER A 96 8.07 -12.25 9.25
C SER A 96 8.69 -11.35 10.34
N VAL A 97 9.59 -10.43 9.96
CA VAL A 97 10.17 -9.43 10.86
C VAL A 97 9.11 -8.40 11.24
N CYS A 98 8.32 -7.92 10.27
CA CYS A 98 7.21 -7.00 10.52
C CYS A 98 6.18 -7.59 11.50
N ARG A 99 5.87 -8.88 11.39
CA ARG A 99 5.00 -9.59 12.35
C ARG A 99 5.55 -9.56 13.77
N ALA A 100 6.85 -9.84 13.94
CA ALA A 100 7.47 -9.79 15.27
C ALA A 100 7.46 -8.36 15.84
N MET A 101 7.77 -7.35 15.02
CA MET A 101 7.73 -5.96 15.41
C MET A 101 6.32 -5.51 15.80
N SER A 102 5.30 -5.89 15.03
CA SER A 102 3.91 -5.55 15.31
C SER A 102 3.42 -6.15 16.63
N ALA A 103 3.76 -7.41 16.92
CA ALA A 103 3.44 -8.04 18.18
C ALA A 103 4.12 -7.35 19.37
N MET A 104 5.31 -6.79 19.19
CA MET A 104 6.01 -6.02 20.25
C MET A 104 5.47 -4.59 20.40
N THR A 105 4.96 -4.00 19.33
CA THR A 105 4.42 -2.63 19.31
C THR A 105 2.98 -2.60 19.81
N TYR A 106 2.27 -3.72 19.77
CA TYR A 106 0.92 -3.81 20.30
C TYR A 106 0.92 -3.50 21.80
N ALA A 107 0.32 -2.35 22.15
CA ALA A 107 0.27 -1.90 23.53
C ALA A 107 -0.89 -2.55 24.27
N PRO A 108 -0.68 -3.11 25.49
CA PRO A 108 -1.75 -3.74 26.28
C PRO A 108 -2.93 -2.81 26.61
N ASP A 109 -2.71 -1.49 26.62
CA ASP A 109 -3.72 -0.47 26.87
C ASP A 109 -4.48 -0.01 25.63
N MET A 110 -4.11 -0.50 24.43
CA MET A 110 -4.75 -0.11 23.16
C MET A 110 -6.25 -0.42 23.16
N THR A 111 -6.66 -1.55 23.69
CA THR A 111 -8.08 -1.89 23.84
C THR A 111 -8.80 -0.87 24.73
N ALA A 112 -8.21 -0.50 25.85
CA ALA A 112 -8.78 0.51 26.75
C ALA A 112 -8.85 1.91 26.09
N GLN A 113 -7.88 2.25 25.24
CA GLN A 113 -7.90 3.49 24.47
C GLN A 113 -9.04 3.47 23.44
N ILE A 114 -9.22 2.37 22.71
CA ILE A 114 -10.34 2.20 21.77
C ILE A 114 -11.68 2.29 22.49
N GLU A 115 -11.85 1.63 23.63
CA GLU A 115 -13.07 1.71 24.44
C GLU A 115 -13.38 3.16 24.88
N LYS A 116 -12.35 3.94 25.19
CA LYS A 116 -12.49 5.32 25.69
C LYS A 116 -12.77 6.33 24.59
N GLN A 117 -12.09 6.25 23.44
CA GLN A 117 -12.12 7.27 22.40
C GLN A 117 -12.65 6.79 21.03
N GLY A 118 -12.95 5.49 20.93
CA GLY A 118 -13.51 4.88 19.72
C GLY A 118 -12.47 4.38 18.72
N TRP A 119 -11.26 4.89 18.73
CA TRP A 119 -10.21 4.54 17.77
C TRP A 119 -8.79 4.83 18.29
N VAL A 120 -7.81 4.28 17.60
CA VAL A 120 -6.38 4.58 17.77
C VAL A 120 -5.74 4.83 16.40
N SER A 121 -4.58 5.46 16.35
CA SER A 121 -3.80 5.59 15.11
C SER A 121 -2.49 4.84 15.19
N VAL A 122 -2.06 4.34 14.04
CA VAL A 122 -0.72 3.79 13.83
C VAL A 122 -0.05 4.55 12.69
N ASN A 123 1.21 4.92 12.87
CA ASN A 123 1.99 5.66 11.88
C ASN A 123 3.26 4.90 11.50
N ASP A 124 3.48 4.74 10.20
CA ASP A 124 4.75 4.27 9.64
C ASP A 124 5.33 5.37 8.73
N PRO A 125 6.39 6.08 9.17
CA PRO A 125 6.98 7.20 8.44
C PRO A 125 7.94 6.79 7.31
N ALA A 126 8.14 5.49 7.07
CA ALA A 126 8.97 4.91 6.01
C ALA A 126 8.34 3.58 5.55
N CYS A 127 7.08 3.65 5.14
CA CYS A 127 6.20 2.49 5.04
C CYS A 127 6.59 1.46 3.95
N GLY A 128 7.39 1.85 2.96
CA GLY A 128 7.67 0.97 1.83
C GLY A 128 6.39 0.48 1.16
N ALA A 129 6.26 -0.82 0.93
CA ALA A 129 5.03 -1.43 0.42
C ALA A 129 3.92 -1.60 1.48
N GLY A 130 4.18 -1.25 2.75
CA GLY A 130 3.20 -1.30 3.84
C GLY A 130 3.29 -2.53 4.75
N ALA A 131 4.33 -3.34 4.63
CA ALA A 131 4.48 -4.62 5.35
C ALA A 131 4.24 -4.51 6.86
N LEU A 132 4.77 -3.46 7.52
CA LEU A 132 4.60 -3.26 8.96
C LEU A 132 3.15 -2.92 9.34
N LEU A 133 2.49 -2.06 8.55
CA LEU A 133 1.09 -1.70 8.76
C LEU A 133 0.15 -2.89 8.53
N LEU A 134 0.42 -3.71 7.50
CA LEU A 134 -0.31 -4.95 7.23
C LEU A 134 -0.15 -5.94 8.40
N ALA A 135 1.08 -6.10 8.89
CA ALA A 135 1.34 -6.95 10.05
C ALA A 135 0.64 -6.44 11.31
N PHE A 136 0.56 -5.12 11.50
CA PHE A 136 -0.18 -4.51 12.61
C PHE A 136 -1.70 -4.72 12.49
N ALA A 137 -2.28 -4.57 11.30
CA ALA A 137 -3.69 -4.88 11.05
C ALA A 137 -4.01 -6.35 11.41
N ASN A 138 -3.14 -7.28 11.02
CA ASN A 138 -3.28 -8.69 11.35
C ASN A 138 -3.07 -8.98 12.84
N GLU A 139 -2.20 -8.24 13.53
CA GLU A 139 -2.08 -8.34 14.98
C GLU A 139 -3.34 -7.86 15.68
N CYS A 140 -3.93 -6.73 15.27
CA CYS A 140 -5.24 -6.28 15.76
C CYS A 140 -6.29 -7.37 15.61
N ARG A 141 -6.35 -8.04 14.45
CA ARG A 141 -7.28 -9.14 14.21
C ARG A 141 -7.07 -10.31 15.16
N ARG A 142 -5.80 -10.68 15.46
CA ARG A 142 -5.46 -11.73 16.45
C ARG A 142 -5.90 -11.35 17.85
N GLN A 143 -5.88 -10.06 18.18
CA GLN A 143 -6.32 -9.51 19.44
C GLN A 143 -7.84 -9.19 19.48
N HIS A 144 -8.59 -9.66 18.47
CA HIS A 144 -10.03 -9.44 18.32
C HIS A 144 -10.46 -7.97 18.19
N ILE A 145 -9.56 -7.10 17.72
CA ILE A 145 -9.87 -5.71 17.38
C ILE A 145 -10.22 -5.63 15.91
N ASN A 146 -11.39 -5.03 15.63
CA ASN A 146 -11.76 -4.70 14.26
C ASN A 146 -11.01 -3.45 13.79
N TYR A 147 -9.84 -3.65 13.17
CA TYR A 147 -9.01 -2.56 12.67
C TYR A 147 -9.71 -1.70 11.62
N GLN A 148 -10.66 -2.26 10.87
CA GLN A 148 -11.40 -1.54 9.82
C GLN A 148 -12.31 -0.42 10.39
N THR A 149 -12.61 -0.45 11.67
CA THR A 149 -13.45 0.55 12.33
C THR A 149 -12.76 1.28 13.47
N SER A 150 -11.67 0.72 13.99
CA SER A 150 -11.06 1.20 15.24
C SER A 150 -9.58 1.61 15.10
N VAL A 151 -9.00 1.52 13.91
CA VAL A 151 -7.60 1.93 13.68
C VAL A 151 -7.51 2.86 12.49
N LEU A 152 -6.87 4.01 12.66
CA LEU A 152 -6.47 4.90 11.58
C LEU A 152 -5.03 4.59 11.18
N PHE A 153 -4.83 4.19 9.93
CA PHE A 153 -3.51 3.89 9.37
C PHE A 153 -2.93 5.12 8.69
N VAL A 154 -1.77 5.56 9.14
CA VAL A 154 -1.03 6.67 8.55
C VAL A 154 0.28 6.12 8.01
N ALA A 155 0.45 6.20 6.70
CA ALA A 155 1.64 5.73 6.00
C ALA A 155 2.35 6.91 5.34
N GLN A 156 3.66 6.93 5.37
CA GLN A 156 4.45 7.91 4.64
C GLN A 156 5.67 7.24 4.01
N ASP A 157 5.96 7.58 2.78
CA ASP A 157 7.21 7.21 2.12
C ASP A 157 7.65 8.31 1.14
N ILE A 158 8.94 8.46 0.93
CA ILE A 158 9.49 9.38 -0.06
C ILE A 158 9.35 8.83 -1.48
N ASP A 159 9.32 7.52 -1.62
CA ASP A 159 9.17 6.84 -2.91
C ASP A 159 7.71 6.71 -3.32
N PHE A 160 7.37 7.30 -4.46
CA PHE A 160 6.01 7.31 -4.99
C PHE A 160 5.47 5.90 -5.29
N LEU A 161 6.33 5.02 -5.83
CA LEU A 161 5.91 3.68 -6.21
C LEU A 161 5.68 2.80 -4.98
N ALA A 162 6.56 2.90 -3.98
CA ALA A 162 6.40 2.23 -2.69
C ALA A 162 5.10 2.66 -2.00
N GLY A 163 4.84 3.97 -1.92
CA GLY A 163 3.59 4.48 -1.36
C GLY A 163 2.34 4.03 -2.15
N CYS A 164 2.42 3.90 -3.47
CA CYS A 164 1.33 3.32 -4.26
C CYS A 164 1.09 1.85 -3.94
N MET A 165 2.14 1.03 -3.76
CA MET A 165 2.00 -0.37 -3.33
C MET A 165 1.35 -0.47 -1.96
N CYS A 166 1.82 0.33 -0.99
CA CYS A 166 1.22 0.44 0.34
C CYS A 166 -0.26 0.81 0.26
N TYR A 167 -0.61 1.84 -0.52
CA TYR A 167 -1.98 2.30 -0.70
C TYR A 167 -2.91 1.20 -1.26
N ILE A 168 -2.47 0.46 -2.29
CA ILE A 168 -3.23 -0.64 -2.86
C ILE A 168 -3.53 -1.69 -1.79
N GLN A 169 -2.50 -2.18 -1.10
CA GLN A 169 -2.64 -3.25 -0.12
C GLN A 169 -3.52 -2.84 1.08
N LEU A 170 -3.29 -1.65 1.65
CA LEU A 170 -4.14 -1.13 2.73
C LEU A 170 -5.60 -0.96 2.29
N SER A 171 -5.83 -0.45 1.08
CA SER A 171 -7.18 -0.26 0.54
C SER A 171 -7.92 -1.59 0.34
N LEU A 172 -7.25 -2.60 -0.24
CA LEU A 172 -7.84 -3.92 -0.48
C LEU A 172 -8.15 -4.67 0.81
N LEU A 173 -7.35 -4.47 1.87
CA LEU A 173 -7.62 -5.04 3.20
C LEU A 173 -8.60 -4.21 4.04
N GLY A 174 -9.08 -3.10 3.51
CA GLY A 174 -10.04 -2.23 4.19
C GLY A 174 -9.46 -1.50 5.40
N CYS A 175 -8.16 -1.18 5.38
CA CYS A 175 -7.49 -0.38 6.41
C CYS A 175 -7.83 1.10 6.22
N PRO A 176 -8.62 1.73 7.11
CA PRO A 176 -8.94 3.14 7.01
C PRO A 176 -7.69 3.99 7.23
N GLY A 177 -7.40 4.91 6.31
CA GLY A 177 -6.20 5.73 6.47
C GLY A 177 -5.82 6.47 5.20
N TYR A 178 -4.59 6.97 5.21
CA TYR A 178 -4.03 7.69 4.07
C TYR A 178 -2.52 7.43 3.93
N VAL A 179 -2.03 7.62 2.72
CA VAL A 179 -0.60 7.50 2.38
C VAL A 179 -0.10 8.86 1.90
N VAL A 180 0.93 9.37 2.55
CA VAL A 180 1.62 10.61 2.21
C VAL A 180 2.89 10.30 1.44
N ILE A 181 3.06 10.88 0.26
CA ILE A 181 4.28 10.76 -0.52
C ILE A 181 5.12 12.02 -0.28
N ASP A 182 6.00 11.95 0.68
CA ASP A 182 6.88 13.06 1.04
C ASP A 182 8.01 12.62 1.97
N ASP A 183 9.01 13.49 2.14
CA ASP A 183 10.10 13.30 3.09
C ASP A 183 9.59 13.42 4.53
N SER A 184 9.57 12.33 5.26
CA SER A 184 9.06 12.25 6.63
C SER A 184 9.89 13.01 7.66
N LEU A 185 11.15 13.34 7.35
CA LEU A 185 12.01 14.15 8.22
C LEU A 185 11.76 15.65 8.04
N LEU A 186 11.50 16.08 6.80
CA LEU A 186 11.26 17.49 6.47
C LEU A 186 9.79 17.88 6.62
N ARG A 187 8.89 16.99 6.25
CA ARG A 187 7.43 17.18 6.28
C ARG A 187 6.74 15.91 6.80
N PRO A 188 6.77 15.69 8.11
CA PRO A 188 6.14 14.50 8.71
C PRO A 188 4.62 14.50 8.50
N SER A 189 4.03 13.31 8.42
CA SER A 189 2.60 13.10 8.16
C SER A 189 1.68 13.92 9.07
N VAL A 190 2.06 14.11 10.33
CA VAL A 190 1.30 14.94 11.29
C VAL A 190 1.13 16.40 10.86
N SER A 191 1.93 16.91 9.94
CA SER A 191 1.76 18.28 9.40
C SER A 191 0.62 18.40 8.38
N TYR A 192 0.03 17.27 7.95
CA TYR A 192 -1.10 17.23 7.04
C TYR A 192 -2.45 17.05 7.75
N ASP A 193 -2.43 16.83 9.08
CA ASP A 193 -3.63 16.63 9.90
C ASP A 193 -4.23 17.97 10.44
N ALA A 194 -3.70 19.12 9.99
CA ALA A 194 -4.07 20.44 10.47
C ALA A 194 -5.06 21.18 9.56
#